data_8fedfe0d9e09a6562e69e6f42e15489d
#
_entry.id   8fedfe0d9e09a6562e69e6f42e15489d
#
_cell.length_a   1.000
_cell.length_b   1.000
_cell.length_c   1.000
_cell.angle_alpha   90.00
_cell.angle_beta   90.00
_cell.angle_gamma   90.00
#
_symmetry.space_group_name_H-M   'P 1'
#
loop_
_entity.id
_entity.type
_entity.pdbx_description
1 polymer ?
#
loop_
_entity_poly.entity_id
_entity_poly.type
_entity_poly.pdbx_seq_one_letter_code
_entity_poly.pdbx_strand_id
1 'polypeptide(L)'
;MAAAPTIFISAWRNPSVRYLLYSDVFQVLKDSGARLVVFLRDEDLEHFAPRLEGGNVLCRPVLMPQALAQLKGTRLGRWLLLANTRLSGGDGRQRNLTAEARTYLHDYNFHGGRRAQAVDNAAIALGRLAGQSPALRRGLIALQDRLFPGRFYDPYFREFQPRLLVTSSVGYSIDPFFMRAARRHHCPVAAVVHSWDNPTAKGYRAARPDAVIAWNLRMAQELAVYQDIDPGIISVEGVAHWDYYFDGSLRLRPRPEFLASLGLDPGRRLLFYGSSAPKNFPHTFDALEWLAQAIREDRFAQPAQLLVRLHPAYFVSKGNGQVLESYQGRIEALERDYRGLVRFAHPRIESLSGGLDMPKEDMLGLAETLGHADVLLTEYSTLMIEAAILDRPVINVSLFQYRDTDRPARFFETYTHLQPVLESGACRNAYSFGELEALLNGYLRDPSLDRENRARLVDKMIPVNRGRAGQAVGRRLLHLAGLAEKV
;
A
#
# COMPACT_ATOMS: atom_id res chain seq x y z
N MET A 1 -39.64 6.14 14.81
CA MET A 1 -38.50 5.19 14.75
C MET A 1 -37.23 5.96 14.95
N ALA A 2 -36.30 5.54 15.83
CA ALA A 2 -35.03 6.18 15.98
C ALA A 2 -34.27 6.08 14.63
N ALA A 3 -33.58 7.17 14.23
CA ALA A 3 -32.80 7.18 13.01
C ALA A 3 -31.73 6.09 13.07
N ALA A 4 -31.49 5.38 11.96
CA ALA A 4 -30.45 4.37 11.89
C ALA A 4 -29.08 4.97 12.26
N PRO A 5 -28.29 4.30 13.10
CA PRO A 5 -26.97 4.79 13.50
C PRO A 5 -26.09 4.95 12.25
N THR A 6 -25.26 5.97 12.22
CA THR A 6 -24.43 6.30 11.08
C THR A 6 -22.95 5.98 11.36
N ILE A 7 -22.27 5.38 10.38
CA ILE A 7 -20.82 5.16 10.37
C ILE A 7 -20.21 5.91 9.18
N PHE A 8 -19.18 6.71 9.42
CA PHE A 8 -18.39 7.37 8.39
C PHE A 8 -17.20 6.49 8.01
N ILE A 9 -16.94 6.34 6.71
CA ILE A 9 -15.82 5.55 6.17
C ILE A 9 -15.01 6.42 5.22
N SER A 10 -13.76 6.74 5.59
CA SER A 10 -12.83 7.50 4.74
C SER A 10 -12.03 6.53 3.86
N ALA A 11 -12.44 6.37 2.60
CA ALA A 11 -11.83 5.45 1.63
C ALA A 11 -11.32 6.18 0.39
N TRP A 12 -10.56 7.25 0.57
CA TRP A 12 -10.10 8.12 -0.52
C TRP A 12 -8.81 7.68 -1.21
N ARG A 13 -8.15 6.63 -0.71
CA ARG A 13 -6.96 6.02 -1.34
C ARG A 13 -7.29 4.66 -1.90
N ASN A 14 -6.72 4.31 -3.04
CA ASN A 14 -6.90 2.99 -3.63
C ASN A 14 -6.65 1.83 -2.65
N PRO A 15 -5.53 1.78 -1.87
CA PRO A 15 -5.37 0.73 -0.87
C PRO A 15 -6.48 0.70 0.19
N SER A 16 -7.07 1.85 0.54
CA SER A 16 -8.19 1.89 1.47
C SER A 16 -9.51 1.41 0.86
N VAL A 17 -9.72 1.68 -0.43
CA VAL A 17 -10.85 1.11 -1.17
C VAL A 17 -10.78 -0.42 -1.15
N ARG A 18 -9.63 -0.98 -1.51
CA ARG A 18 -9.42 -2.44 -1.50
C ARG A 18 -9.62 -3.04 -0.11
N TYR A 19 -8.99 -2.44 0.90
CA TYR A 19 -9.04 -2.96 2.26
C TYR A 19 -10.43 -2.87 2.88
N LEU A 20 -11.11 -1.73 2.71
CA LEU A 20 -12.39 -1.46 3.37
C LEU A 20 -13.59 -1.85 2.52
N LEU A 21 -13.60 -1.51 1.20
CA LEU A 21 -14.79 -1.62 0.37
C LEU A 21 -14.86 -2.92 -0.44
N TYR A 22 -13.71 -3.52 -0.80
CA TYR A 22 -13.67 -4.76 -1.59
C TYR A 22 -13.45 -6.02 -0.74
N SER A 23 -13.42 -5.88 0.59
CA SER A 23 -13.34 -6.99 1.54
C SER A 23 -14.63 -7.18 2.30
N ASP A 24 -14.72 -8.25 3.09
CA ASP A 24 -15.87 -8.55 3.96
C ASP A 24 -16.11 -7.47 5.04
N VAL A 25 -15.14 -6.55 5.27
CA VAL A 25 -15.35 -5.40 6.18
C VAL A 25 -16.59 -4.62 5.78
N PHE A 26 -16.71 -4.28 4.48
CA PHE A 26 -17.83 -3.50 3.99
C PHE A 26 -19.15 -4.24 4.09
N GLN A 27 -19.14 -5.53 3.75
CA GLN A 27 -20.34 -6.36 3.81
C GLN A 27 -20.88 -6.47 5.25
N VAL A 28 -20.01 -6.74 6.23
CA VAL A 28 -20.41 -6.80 7.65
C VAL A 28 -21.02 -5.47 8.12
N LEU A 29 -20.39 -4.33 7.74
CA LEU A 29 -20.94 -3.02 8.09
C LEU A 29 -22.28 -2.76 7.41
N LYS A 30 -22.45 -3.14 6.15
CA LYS A 30 -23.69 -2.96 5.37
C LYS A 30 -24.84 -3.80 5.95
N ASP A 31 -24.55 -5.04 6.33
CA ASP A 31 -25.55 -5.99 6.86
C ASP A 31 -26.03 -5.61 8.26
N SER A 32 -25.25 -4.82 9.00
CA SER A 32 -25.64 -4.30 10.32
C SER A 32 -26.91 -3.42 10.28
N GLY A 33 -27.25 -2.88 9.11
CA GLY A 33 -28.33 -1.91 8.93
C GLY A 33 -27.99 -0.50 9.40
N ALA A 34 -26.75 -0.24 9.81
CA ALA A 34 -26.25 1.12 10.03
C ALA A 34 -26.20 1.89 8.71
N ARG A 35 -26.46 3.21 8.76
CA ARG A 35 -26.21 4.07 7.60
C ARG A 35 -24.71 4.22 7.41
N LEU A 36 -24.20 3.89 6.24
CA LEU A 36 -22.79 4.05 5.86
C LEU A 36 -22.65 5.29 4.99
N VAL A 37 -21.80 6.24 5.40
CA VAL A 37 -21.43 7.38 4.56
C VAL A 37 -19.98 7.19 4.16
N VAL A 38 -19.75 6.85 2.89
CA VAL A 38 -18.43 6.55 2.33
C VAL A 38 -17.87 7.82 1.70
N PHE A 39 -16.72 8.26 2.20
CA PHE A 39 -16.01 9.43 1.69
C PHE A 39 -14.95 8.99 0.71
N LEU A 40 -15.11 9.43 -0.54
CA LEU A 40 -14.26 9.12 -1.68
C LEU A 40 -13.57 10.39 -2.18
N ARG A 41 -12.55 10.24 -3.02
CA ARG A 41 -11.97 11.41 -3.70
C ARG A 41 -13.05 12.10 -4.53
N ASP A 42 -12.93 13.42 -4.60
CA ASP A 42 -13.90 14.25 -5.30
C ASP A 42 -14.02 13.82 -6.78
N GLU A 43 -12.88 13.53 -7.42
CA GLU A 43 -12.82 13.11 -8.82
C GLU A 43 -13.32 11.67 -9.06
N ASP A 44 -13.27 10.82 -8.04
CA ASP A 44 -13.65 9.41 -8.15
C ASP A 44 -15.12 9.16 -7.77
N LEU A 45 -15.83 10.20 -7.30
CA LEU A 45 -17.20 10.05 -6.80
C LEU A 45 -18.15 9.54 -7.89
N GLU A 46 -18.08 10.10 -9.10
CA GLU A 46 -18.93 9.70 -10.23
C GLU A 46 -18.70 8.24 -10.64
N HIS A 47 -17.48 7.73 -10.43
CA HIS A 47 -17.15 6.34 -10.74
C HIS A 47 -17.66 5.35 -9.69
N PHE A 48 -17.52 5.69 -8.39
CA PHE A 48 -17.86 4.78 -7.30
C PHE A 48 -19.31 4.88 -6.84
N ALA A 49 -19.92 6.07 -6.83
CA ALA A 49 -21.25 6.25 -6.29
C ALA A 49 -22.32 5.34 -6.94
N PRO A 50 -22.35 5.18 -8.30
CA PRO A 50 -23.33 4.28 -8.92
C PRO A 50 -23.20 2.80 -8.51
N ARG A 51 -22.02 2.40 -8.05
CA ARG A 51 -21.72 1.01 -7.66
C ARG A 51 -21.96 0.75 -6.18
N LEU A 52 -21.81 1.77 -5.34
CA LEU A 52 -21.85 1.65 -3.89
C LEU A 52 -23.15 2.14 -3.27
N GLU A 53 -23.74 3.23 -3.83
CA GLU A 53 -24.96 3.84 -3.29
C GLU A 53 -26.17 2.93 -3.43
N GLY A 54 -26.97 2.96 -2.41
CA GLY A 54 -28.22 2.22 -2.34
C GLY A 54 -28.44 1.57 -0.98
N GLY A 55 -29.69 1.28 -0.62
CA GLY A 55 -30.02 0.75 0.69
C GLY A 55 -29.61 1.72 1.81
N ASN A 56 -28.63 1.29 2.60
CA ASN A 56 -28.10 2.07 3.72
C ASN A 56 -26.75 2.77 3.41
N VAL A 57 -26.30 2.82 2.16
CA VAL A 57 -25.02 3.39 1.73
C VAL A 57 -25.18 4.70 0.98
N LEU A 58 -24.43 5.72 1.37
CA LEU A 58 -24.34 7.03 0.71
C LEU A 58 -22.87 7.35 0.43
N CYS A 59 -22.57 7.94 -0.72
CA CYS A 59 -21.24 8.42 -1.07
C CYS A 59 -21.15 9.95 -0.95
N ARG A 60 -20.02 10.45 -0.46
CA ARG A 60 -19.74 11.89 -0.31
C ARG A 60 -18.29 12.19 -0.71
N PRO A 61 -18.02 13.41 -1.22
CA PRO A 61 -16.66 13.83 -1.51
C PRO A 61 -15.85 14.02 -0.22
N VAL A 62 -14.59 13.62 -0.26
CA VAL A 62 -13.65 13.81 0.85
C VAL A 62 -13.14 15.25 0.97
N LEU A 63 -13.61 16.15 0.11
CA LEU A 63 -13.23 17.57 0.08
C LEU A 63 -11.69 17.75 0.00
N MET A 64 -11.08 16.98 -0.92
CA MET A 64 -9.63 17.00 -1.14
C MET A 64 -9.07 18.39 -1.46
N PRO A 65 -9.71 19.22 -2.32
CA PRO A 65 -9.22 20.57 -2.61
C PRO A 65 -9.14 21.43 -1.35
N GLN A 66 -10.14 21.39 -0.47
CA GLN A 66 -10.16 22.19 0.78
C GLN A 66 -9.06 21.73 1.74
N ALA A 67 -8.89 20.42 1.89
CA ALA A 67 -7.84 19.86 2.74
C ALA A 67 -6.44 20.24 2.23
N LEU A 68 -6.19 20.12 0.94
CA LEU A 68 -4.91 20.49 0.33
C LEU A 68 -4.65 21.99 0.37
N ALA A 69 -5.68 22.84 0.22
CA ALA A 69 -5.54 24.29 0.35
C ALA A 69 -5.07 24.68 1.76
N GLN A 70 -5.59 24.05 2.80
CA GLN A 70 -5.11 24.29 4.17
C GLN A 70 -3.68 23.79 4.40
N LEU A 71 -3.33 22.60 3.89
CA LEU A 71 -1.98 22.03 4.05
C LEU A 71 -0.91 22.81 3.29
N LYS A 72 -1.20 23.19 2.05
CA LYS A 72 -0.21 23.77 1.12
C LYS A 72 -0.34 25.29 0.97
N GLY A 73 -1.48 25.86 1.33
CA GLY A 73 -1.80 27.27 1.15
C GLY A 73 -0.98 28.21 2.04
N THR A 74 -0.43 27.72 3.16
CA THR A 74 0.36 28.52 4.08
C THR A 74 1.79 27.99 4.21
N ARG A 75 2.77 28.88 4.44
CA ARG A 75 4.16 28.48 4.76
C ARG A 75 4.21 27.60 6.00
N LEU A 76 3.43 27.93 7.03
CA LEU A 76 3.35 27.16 8.26
C LEU A 76 2.78 25.76 8.03
N GLY A 77 1.72 25.62 7.21
CA GLY A 77 1.14 24.32 6.88
C GLY A 77 2.14 23.41 6.17
N ARG A 78 2.86 23.92 5.20
CA ARG A 78 3.95 23.20 4.53
C ARG A 78 5.05 22.78 5.50
N TRP A 79 5.44 23.67 6.41
CA TRP A 79 6.46 23.41 7.42
C TRP A 79 6.03 22.30 8.39
N LEU A 80 4.78 22.33 8.87
CA LEU A 80 4.22 21.31 9.75
C LEU A 80 4.05 19.95 9.05
N LEU A 81 3.67 19.94 7.78
CA LEU A 81 3.63 18.72 6.97
C LEU A 81 5.04 18.10 6.87
N LEU A 82 6.05 18.92 6.59
CA LEU A 82 7.45 18.51 6.58
C LEU A 82 7.91 18.02 7.95
N ALA A 83 7.57 18.69 9.04
CA ALA A 83 7.89 18.26 10.38
C ALA A 83 7.30 16.88 10.69
N ASN A 84 6.03 16.64 10.35
CA ASN A 84 5.38 15.33 10.54
C ASN A 84 6.07 14.21 9.78
N THR A 85 6.52 14.46 8.55
CA THR A 85 7.27 13.45 7.79
C THR A 85 8.62 13.11 8.39
N ARG A 86 9.12 13.91 9.36
CA ARG A 86 10.44 13.77 10.00
C ARG A 86 10.38 13.26 11.43
N LEU A 87 9.21 13.40 12.04
CA LEU A 87 8.98 12.93 13.39
C LEU A 87 8.74 11.43 13.40
N SER A 88 9.29 10.77 14.39
CA SER A 88 8.99 9.38 14.71
C SER A 88 9.16 9.19 16.20
N GLY A 89 8.39 8.31 16.80
CA GLY A 89 8.64 7.77 18.11
C GLY A 89 9.91 6.91 18.13
N GLY A 90 10.26 6.40 19.29
CA GLY A 90 11.44 5.56 19.49
C GLY A 90 12.75 6.35 19.60
N ASP A 91 13.87 5.65 19.40
CA ASP A 91 15.23 6.18 19.63
C ASP A 91 15.77 7.09 18.52
N GLY A 92 14.93 7.51 17.59
CA GLY A 92 15.30 8.37 16.45
C GLY A 92 16.20 7.70 15.40
N ARG A 93 16.52 6.42 15.56
CA ARG A 93 17.42 5.65 14.67
C ARG A 93 16.72 5.09 13.44
N GLN A 94 15.43 5.37 13.24
CA GLN A 94 14.74 4.93 12.04
C GLN A 94 15.26 5.61 10.79
N ARG A 95 16.07 4.85 10.07
CA ARG A 95 16.65 5.30 8.79
C ARG A 95 15.59 5.55 7.72
N ASN A 96 14.48 4.83 7.78
CA ASN A 96 13.38 4.87 6.80
C ASN A 96 12.69 6.22 6.72
N LEU A 97 12.22 6.72 7.86
CA LEU A 97 11.55 8.01 7.90
C LEU A 97 12.43 9.11 7.33
N THR A 98 13.74 9.05 7.59
CA THR A 98 14.69 10.00 7.02
C THR A 98 14.85 9.83 5.52
N ALA A 99 14.83 8.61 5.00
CA ALA A 99 14.97 8.35 3.56
C ALA A 99 13.71 8.75 2.79
N GLU A 100 12.53 8.33 3.24
CA GLU A 100 11.26 8.74 2.62
C GLU A 100 10.99 10.23 2.78
N ALA A 101 11.31 10.80 3.93
CA ALA A 101 11.18 12.21 4.14
C ALA A 101 12.11 13.02 3.21
N ARG A 102 13.35 12.59 2.98
CA ARG A 102 14.22 13.23 1.97
C ARG A 102 13.64 13.10 0.58
N THR A 103 13.01 11.98 0.27
CA THR A 103 12.36 11.79 -1.02
C THR A 103 11.11 12.64 -1.16
N TYR A 104 10.29 12.72 -0.12
CA TYR A 104 9.15 13.64 -0.09
C TYR A 104 9.59 15.09 -0.26
N LEU A 105 10.71 15.49 0.33
CA LEU A 105 11.28 16.83 0.15
C LEU A 105 11.81 17.04 -1.25
N HIS A 106 12.52 16.07 -1.78
CA HIS A 106 13.01 16.12 -3.16
C HIS A 106 11.84 16.30 -4.13
N ASP A 107 10.76 15.54 -3.95
CA ASP A 107 9.57 15.64 -4.79
C ASP A 107 8.79 16.97 -4.60
N TYR A 108 8.82 17.57 -3.41
CA TYR A 108 8.09 18.81 -3.11
C TYR A 108 8.90 20.10 -3.33
N ASN A 109 10.23 20.05 -3.19
CA ASN A 109 11.10 21.22 -3.18
C ASN A 109 12.17 21.21 -4.28
N PHE A 110 12.09 20.29 -5.22
CA PHE A 110 13.10 20.06 -6.25
C PHE A 110 13.50 21.31 -7.05
N HIS A 111 12.63 22.30 -7.13
CA HIS A 111 12.86 23.53 -7.88
C HIS A 111 13.38 24.72 -7.04
N GLY A 112 13.67 24.52 -5.75
CA GLY A 112 13.94 25.63 -4.81
C GLY A 112 15.37 26.11 -4.69
N GLY A 113 16.36 25.49 -5.37
CA GLY A 113 17.78 25.87 -5.30
C GLY A 113 18.43 25.65 -3.91
N ARG A 114 19.72 26.07 -3.78
CA ARG A 114 20.54 25.82 -2.57
C ARG A 114 19.98 26.38 -1.26
N ARG A 115 19.26 27.53 -1.32
CA ARG A 115 18.63 28.12 -0.12
C ARG A 115 17.47 27.30 0.39
N ALA A 116 16.63 26.76 -0.49
CA ALA A 116 15.53 25.88 -0.11
C ALA A 116 16.06 24.57 0.48
N GLN A 117 17.12 23.99 -0.10
CA GLN A 117 17.78 22.81 0.45
C GLN A 117 18.35 23.04 1.85
N ALA A 118 18.95 24.21 2.11
CA ALA A 118 19.48 24.55 3.43
C ALA A 118 18.37 24.66 4.47
N VAL A 119 17.24 25.32 4.13
CA VAL A 119 16.06 25.41 5.00
C VAL A 119 15.47 24.02 5.26
N ASP A 120 15.40 23.17 4.26
CA ASP A 120 14.90 21.81 4.39
C ASP A 120 15.81 20.95 5.28
N ASN A 121 17.12 21.04 5.09
CA ASN A 121 18.09 20.33 5.95
C ASN A 121 18.00 20.80 7.40
N ALA A 122 17.82 22.09 7.64
CA ALA A 122 17.61 22.63 8.97
C ALA A 122 16.31 22.12 9.60
N ALA A 123 15.20 22.10 8.82
CA ALA A 123 13.93 21.54 9.26
C ALA A 123 14.03 20.04 9.59
N ILE A 124 14.83 19.29 8.80
CA ILE A 124 15.15 17.88 9.07
C ILE A 124 15.89 17.73 10.41
N ALA A 125 16.92 18.52 10.61
CA ALA A 125 17.73 18.44 11.83
C ALA A 125 16.89 18.78 13.06
N LEU A 126 16.08 19.86 13.01
CA LEU A 126 15.15 20.24 14.07
C LEU A 126 14.07 19.16 14.30
N GLY A 127 13.52 18.59 13.24
CA GLY A 127 12.56 17.49 13.34
C GLY A 127 13.16 16.25 14.01
N ARG A 128 14.43 15.93 13.75
CA ARG A 128 15.14 14.84 14.44
C ARG A 128 15.34 15.11 15.92
N LEU A 129 15.72 16.33 16.29
CA LEU A 129 15.88 16.71 17.69
C LEU A 129 14.53 16.70 18.42
N ALA A 130 13.50 17.29 17.81
CA ALA A 130 12.14 17.27 18.36
C ALA A 130 11.58 15.83 18.41
N GLY A 131 11.93 14.98 17.45
CA GLY A 131 11.54 13.58 17.40
C GLY A 131 12.01 12.76 18.60
N GLN A 132 13.07 13.16 19.28
CA GLN A 132 13.57 12.48 20.49
C GLN A 132 12.71 12.76 21.73
N SER A 133 11.87 13.80 21.72
CA SER A 133 11.02 14.17 22.86
C SER A 133 9.56 13.82 22.63
N PRO A 134 8.99 12.86 23.40
CA PRO A 134 7.55 12.57 23.35
C PRO A 134 6.67 13.78 23.66
N ALA A 135 7.13 14.67 24.53
CA ALA A 135 6.41 15.90 24.88
C ALA A 135 6.32 16.86 23.67
N LEU A 136 7.43 17.04 22.94
CA LEU A 136 7.44 17.89 21.73
C LEU A 136 6.57 17.29 20.64
N ARG A 137 6.62 15.97 20.41
CA ARG A 137 5.75 15.31 19.44
C ARG A 137 4.26 15.49 19.78
N ARG A 138 3.87 15.32 21.05
CA ARG A 138 2.49 15.57 21.53
C ARG A 138 2.10 17.04 21.39
N GLY A 139 3.02 17.95 21.72
CA GLY A 139 2.82 19.38 21.55
C GLY A 139 2.58 19.78 20.10
N LEU A 140 3.31 19.16 19.16
CA LEU A 140 3.13 19.41 17.73
C LEU A 140 1.75 18.95 17.23
N ILE A 141 1.23 17.80 17.70
CA ILE A 141 -0.14 17.37 17.38
C ILE A 141 -1.14 18.41 17.93
N ALA A 142 -0.98 18.82 19.20
CA ALA A 142 -1.89 19.79 19.81
C ALA A 142 -1.88 21.15 19.09
N LEU A 143 -0.71 21.58 18.60
CA LEU A 143 -0.59 22.79 17.79
C LEU A 143 -1.35 22.64 16.45
N GLN A 144 -1.20 21.50 15.79
CA GLN A 144 -1.90 21.21 14.53
C GLN A 144 -3.41 21.09 14.72
N ASP A 145 -3.88 20.55 15.86
CA ASP A 145 -5.31 20.49 16.19
C ASP A 145 -5.93 21.89 16.26
N ARG A 146 -5.17 22.89 16.72
CA ARG A 146 -5.61 24.30 16.79
C ARG A 146 -5.54 25.00 15.43
N LEU A 147 -4.46 24.77 14.68
CA LEU A 147 -4.21 25.49 13.42
C LEU A 147 -4.99 24.94 12.24
N PHE A 148 -5.27 23.65 12.25
CA PHE A 148 -5.91 22.94 11.14
C PHE A 148 -7.12 22.13 11.59
N PRO A 149 -8.17 22.81 12.11
CA PRO A 149 -9.30 22.12 12.73
C PRO A 149 -10.18 21.30 11.78
N GLY A 150 -10.07 21.45 10.45
CA GLY A 150 -10.89 20.70 9.47
C GLY A 150 -12.39 21.07 9.55
N ARG A 151 -12.73 22.34 9.80
CA ARG A 151 -14.13 22.78 9.99
C ARG A 151 -15.02 22.60 8.76
N PHE A 152 -14.44 22.42 7.58
CA PHE A 152 -15.19 22.15 6.37
C PHE A 152 -15.89 20.77 6.39
N TYR A 153 -15.54 19.89 7.33
CA TYR A 153 -16.28 18.64 7.56
C TYR A 153 -17.46 18.80 8.56
N ASP A 154 -17.54 19.88 9.34
CA ASP A 154 -18.58 20.05 10.36
C ASP A 154 -20.02 19.93 9.82
N PRO A 155 -20.35 20.36 8.58
CA PRO A 155 -21.70 20.15 8.03
C PRO A 155 -22.08 18.68 7.99
N TYR A 156 -21.18 17.78 7.58
CA TYR A 156 -21.44 16.34 7.52
C TYR A 156 -21.70 15.75 8.91
N PHE A 157 -20.92 16.15 9.93
CA PHE A 157 -21.13 15.68 11.30
C PHE A 157 -22.46 16.17 11.89
N ARG A 158 -22.89 17.39 11.59
CA ARG A 158 -24.20 17.89 12.01
C ARG A 158 -25.37 17.20 11.33
N GLU A 159 -25.24 16.92 10.04
CA GLU A 159 -26.27 16.27 9.24
C GLU A 159 -26.44 14.81 9.64
N PHE A 160 -25.35 14.07 9.69
CA PHE A 160 -25.40 12.60 9.82
C PHE A 160 -25.19 12.09 11.25
N GLN A 161 -24.68 12.88 12.17
CA GLN A 161 -24.41 12.52 13.57
C GLN A 161 -23.78 11.13 13.73
N PRO A 162 -22.59 10.88 13.12
CA PRO A 162 -22.00 9.55 13.08
C PRO A 162 -21.59 9.07 14.48
N ARG A 163 -21.77 7.77 14.73
CA ARG A 163 -21.33 7.08 15.93
C ARG A 163 -19.85 6.65 15.85
N LEU A 164 -19.31 6.54 14.66
CA LEU A 164 -17.93 6.17 14.41
C LEU A 164 -17.45 6.80 13.10
N LEU A 165 -16.21 7.30 13.12
CA LEU A 165 -15.43 7.59 11.94
C LEU A 165 -14.37 6.49 11.74
N VAL A 166 -14.41 5.81 10.60
CA VAL A 166 -13.38 4.86 10.18
C VAL A 166 -12.43 5.58 9.22
N THR A 167 -11.13 5.65 9.57
CA THR A 167 -10.09 6.17 8.69
C THR A 167 -9.16 5.05 8.23
N SER A 168 -8.56 5.22 7.07
CA SER A 168 -7.62 4.25 6.51
C SER A 168 -6.17 4.48 6.94
N SER A 169 -5.93 5.44 7.82
CA SER A 169 -4.61 5.76 8.36
C SER A 169 -4.70 6.24 9.80
N VAL A 170 -3.59 6.17 10.51
CA VAL A 170 -3.47 6.68 11.88
C VAL A 170 -3.29 8.21 11.95
N GLY A 171 -3.58 8.91 10.86
CA GLY A 171 -3.53 10.37 10.80
C GLY A 171 -2.46 10.92 9.87
N TYR A 172 -2.41 10.42 8.62
CA TYR A 172 -1.55 10.95 7.56
C TYR A 172 -2.34 11.73 6.52
N SER A 173 -1.67 12.59 5.79
CA SER A 173 -2.21 13.36 4.68
C SER A 173 -3.44 14.17 5.08
N ILE A 174 -4.63 13.87 4.56
CA ILE A 174 -5.87 14.61 4.83
C ILE A 174 -6.70 14.02 5.98
N ASP A 175 -6.50 12.77 6.36
CA ASP A 175 -7.25 12.13 7.44
C ASP A 175 -7.22 12.94 8.77
N PRO A 176 -6.13 13.63 9.15
CA PRO A 176 -6.10 14.46 10.33
C PRO A 176 -7.19 15.53 10.42
N PHE A 177 -7.60 16.11 9.29
CA PHE A 177 -8.69 17.09 9.26
C PHE A 177 -10.03 16.45 9.64
N PHE A 178 -10.27 15.26 9.09
CA PHE A 178 -11.47 14.51 9.36
C PHE A 178 -11.50 14.02 10.81
N MET A 179 -10.38 13.47 11.31
CA MET A 179 -10.25 13.04 12.70
C MET A 179 -10.45 14.19 13.70
N ARG A 180 -9.94 15.40 13.40
CA ARG A 180 -10.15 16.60 14.21
C ARG A 180 -11.61 17.07 14.20
N ALA A 181 -12.28 16.99 13.06
CA ALA A 181 -13.72 17.26 13.00
C ALA A 181 -14.49 16.24 13.83
N ALA A 182 -14.21 14.95 13.70
CA ALA A 182 -14.83 13.89 14.52
C ALA A 182 -14.69 14.18 16.02
N ARG A 183 -13.49 14.53 16.46
CA ARG A 183 -13.23 14.86 17.88
C ARG A 183 -14.04 16.05 18.38
N ARG A 184 -14.23 17.12 17.55
CA ARG A 184 -15.09 18.27 17.93
C ARG A 184 -16.55 17.89 18.06
N HIS A 185 -16.99 16.91 17.31
CA HIS A 185 -18.36 16.39 17.33
C HIS A 185 -18.52 15.15 18.23
N HIS A 186 -17.55 14.88 19.10
CA HIS A 186 -17.56 13.75 20.04
C HIS A 186 -17.79 12.39 19.35
N CYS A 187 -17.36 12.26 18.08
CA CYS A 187 -17.41 11.03 17.32
C CYS A 187 -16.10 10.27 17.47
N PRO A 188 -16.10 9.03 18.00
CA PRO A 188 -14.90 8.24 18.12
C PRO A 188 -14.31 7.91 16.74
N VAL A 189 -12.98 7.74 16.71
CA VAL A 189 -12.21 7.47 15.48
C VAL A 189 -11.53 6.12 15.57
N ALA A 190 -11.84 5.21 14.65
CA ALA A 190 -11.12 3.97 14.44
C ALA A 190 -10.23 4.08 13.20
N ALA A 191 -8.92 3.93 13.39
CA ALA A 191 -7.96 3.90 12.29
C ALA A 191 -7.68 2.45 11.88
N VAL A 192 -7.98 2.10 10.62
CA VAL A 192 -7.66 0.80 10.04
C VAL A 192 -6.39 0.93 9.21
N VAL A 193 -5.31 0.27 9.60
CA VAL A 193 -4.03 0.37 8.88
C VAL A 193 -4.07 -0.51 7.63
N HIS A 194 -4.09 0.10 6.46
CA HIS A 194 -4.31 -0.60 5.18
C HIS A 194 -3.02 -1.09 4.48
N SER A 195 -1.84 -0.78 5.00
CA SER A 195 -0.57 -1.22 4.41
C SER A 195 0.51 -1.40 5.47
N TRP A 196 1.35 -2.41 5.26
CA TRP A 196 2.43 -2.81 6.18
C TRP A 196 3.50 -1.73 6.41
N ASP A 197 3.70 -0.84 5.44
CA ASP A 197 4.69 0.24 5.50
C ASP A 197 4.19 1.48 6.27
N ASN A 198 2.88 1.57 6.52
CA ASN A 198 2.28 2.77 7.06
C ASN A 198 2.84 3.23 8.42
N PRO A 199 3.11 2.33 9.38
CA PRO A 199 3.64 2.76 10.68
C PRO A 199 5.03 3.38 10.60
N THR A 200 5.84 2.99 9.59
CA THR A 200 7.27 3.28 9.53
C THR A 200 7.70 4.15 8.36
N ALA A 201 6.86 4.31 7.31
CA ALA A 201 7.27 4.97 6.08
C ALA A 201 6.49 6.25 5.74
N LYS A 202 5.41 6.58 6.47
CA LYS A 202 4.54 7.74 6.17
C LYS A 202 4.74 8.94 7.09
N GLY A 203 5.76 8.92 7.93
CA GLY A 203 6.01 9.95 8.92
C GLY A 203 5.21 9.75 10.22
N TYR A 204 5.23 10.76 11.08
CA TYR A 204 4.53 10.73 12.35
C TYR A 204 3.07 11.19 12.18
N ARG A 205 2.17 10.56 12.91
CA ARG A 205 0.74 10.91 12.88
C ARG A 205 0.50 12.36 13.25
N ALA A 206 -0.46 12.99 12.60
CA ALA A 206 -0.84 14.39 12.84
C ALA A 206 -2.16 14.54 13.62
N ALA A 207 -2.79 13.43 14.03
CA ALA A 207 -4.01 13.40 14.83
C ALA A 207 -4.01 12.17 15.74
N ARG A 208 -5.06 12.02 16.58
CA ARG A 208 -5.16 10.94 17.57
C ARG A 208 -6.40 10.09 17.26
N PRO A 209 -6.23 8.82 16.88
CA PRO A 209 -7.33 7.86 16.86
C PRO A 209 -7.70 7.41 18.27
N ASP A 210 -8.93 6.94 18.47
CA ASP A 210 -9.43 6.34 19.70
C ASP A 210 -9.27 4.82 19.70
N ALA A 211 -9.19 4.21 18.52
CA ALA A 211 -8.88 2.80 18.30
C ALA A 211 -8.04 2.62 17.06
N VAL A 212 -7.19 1.59 17.01
CA VAL A 212 -6.36 1.23 15.85
C VAL A 212 -6.47 -0.25 15.58
N ILE A 213 -6.68 -0.60 14.31
CA ILE A 213 -6.73 -1.98 13.84
C ILE A 213 -5.47 -2.26 13.02
N ALA A 214 -4.68 -3.22 13.47
CA ALA A 214 -3.41 -3.63 12.91
C ALA A 214 -3.49 -5.02 12.25
N TRP A 215 -2.56 -5.32 11.35
CA TRP A 215 -2.47 -6.62 10.66
C TRP A 215 -1.92 -7.72 11.56
N ASN A 216 -0.88 -7.41 12.33
CA ASN A 216 -0.14 -8.36 13.14
C ASN A 216 0.52 -7.67 14.34
N LEU A 217 1.11 -8.47 15.22
CA LEU A 217 1.77 -7.99 16.44
C LEU A 217 2.97 -7.08 16.14
N ARG A 218 3.71 -7.32 15.06
CA ARG A 218 4.82 -6.47 14.65
C ARG A 218 4.33 -5.06 14.32
N MET A 219 3.28 -4.96 13.51
CA MET A 219 2.65 -3.68 13.19
C MET A 219 2.13 -2.98 14.45
N ALA A 220 1.53 -3.72 15.39
CA ALA A 220 1.09 -3.15 16.66
C ALA A 220 2.26 -2.57 17.45
N GLN A 221 3.40 -3.26 17.52
CA GLN A 221 4.62 -2.76 18.15
C GLN A 221 5.18 -1.53 17.44
N GLU A 222 5.21 -1.53 16.11
CA GLU A 222 5.66 -0.39 15.31
C GLU A 222 4.78 0.84 15.52
N LEU A 223 3.47 0.67 15.60
CA LEU A 223 2.52 1.74 15.92
C LEU A 223 2.77 2.31 17.31
N ALA A 224 2.99 1.45 18.30
CA ALA A 224 3.28 1.90 19.66
C ALA A 224 4.61 2.66 19.76
N VAL A 225 5.68 2.11 19.16
CA VAL A 225 7.02 2.68 19.27
C VAL A 225 7.19 3.92 18.41
N TYR A 226 6.72 3.89 17.15
CA TYR A 226 7.03 4.92 16.16
C TYR A 226 5.97 5.98 16.01
N GLN A 227 4.73 5.64 16.38
CA GLN A 227 3.59 6.54 16.28
C GLN A 227 3.09 7.01 17.66
N ASP A 228 3.74 6.62 18.76
CA ASP A 228 3.30 6.87 20.15
C ASP A 228 1.81 6.56 20.37
N ILE A 229 1.34 5.43 19.82
CA ILE A 229 -0.02 4.95 20.02
C ILE A 229 -0.04 4.04 21.25
N ASP A 230 -0.98 4.29 22.16
CA ASP A 230 -1.16 3.45 23.32
C ASP A 230 -1.48 2.01 22.90
N PRO A 231 -0.70 1.00 23.32
CA PRO A 231 -0.99 -0.39 23.01
C PRO A 231 -2.41 -0.83 23.40
N GLY A 232 -2.99 -0.23 24.44
CA GLY A 232 -4.33 -0.55 24.91
C GLY A 232 -5.46 -0.21 23.92
N ILE A 233 -5.20 0.64 22.92
CA ILE A 233 -6.18 0.96 21.86
C ILE A 233 -5.90 0.24 20.56
N ILE A 234 -4.87 -0.61 20.49
CA ILE A 234 -4.51 -1.36 19.27
C ILE A 234 -5.10 -2.77 19.35
N SER A 235 -5.87 -3.15 18.35
CA SER A 235 -6.29 -4.55 18.14
C SER A 235 -5.64 -5.14 16.89
N VAL A 236 -5.35 -6.44 16.92
CA VAL A 236 -4.75 -7.17 15.80
C VAL A 236 -5.83 -8.06 15.19
N GLU A 237 -6.30 -7.69 13.98
CA GLU A 237 -7.44 -8.37 13.34
C GLU A 237 -7.06 -9.06 12.01
N GLY A 238 -5.82 -8.93 11.53
CA GLY A 238 -5.37 -9.57 10.30
C GLY A 238 -5.48 -8.68 9.05
N VAL A 239 -5.42 -9.30 7.88
CA VAL A 239 -5.29 -8.63 6.59
C VAL A 239 -6.54 -8.89 5.73
N ALA A 240 -7.56 -8.04 5.87
CA ALA A 240 -8.88 -8.26 5.29
C ALA A 240 -8.87 -8.43 3.76
N HIS A 241 -8.05 -7.67 3.03
CA HIS A 241 -8.01 -7.72 1.56
C HIS A 241 -7.23 -8.93 1.00
N TRP A 242 -6.73 -9.82 1.87
CA TRP A 242 -6.09 -11.09 1.51
C TRP A 242 -6.89 -12.31 1.94
N ASP A 243 -8.10 -12.14 2.44
CA ASP A 243 -8.92 -13.28 2.89
C ASP A 243 -9.14 -14.31 1.80
N TYR A 244 -9.29 -13.88 0.53
CA TYR A 244 -9.50 -14.76 -0.62
C TYR A 244 -8.37 -15.77 -0.87
N TYR A 245 -7.16 -15.55 -0.34
CA TYR A 245 -6.09 -16.54 -0.38
C TYR A 245 -6.34 -17.75 0.54
N PHE A 246 -7.19 -17.59 1.57
CA PHE A 246 -7.36 -18.57 2.65
C PHE A 246 -8.79 -19.10 2.80
N ASP A 247 -9.80 -18.39 2.30
CA ASP A 247 -11.23 -18.74 2.46
C ASP A 247 -11.74 -19.73 1.41
N GLY A 248 -10.88 -20.12 0.48
CA GLY A 248 -11.22 -21.03 -0.62
C GLY A 248 -11.99 -20.35 -1.77
N SER A 249 -12.14 -19.02 -1.77
CA SER A 249 -12.78 -18.30 -2.87
C SER A 249 -11.85 -18.11 -4.08
N LEU A 250 -10.54 -18.12 -3.88
CA LEU A 250 -9.57 -18.07 -4.96
C LEU A 250 -9.65 -19.37 -5.79
N ARG A 251 -10.08 -19.26 -7.05
CA ARG A 251 -10.15 -20.35 -8.00
C ARG A 251 -9.08 -20.14 -9.07
N LEU A 252 -8.14 -21.06 -9.14
CA LEU A 252 -7.14 -21.07 -10.20
C LEU A 252 -7.66 -21.93 -11.35
N ARG A 253 -7.67 -21.40 -12.56
CA ARG A 253 -7.90 -22.21 -13.77
C ARG A 253 -6.81 -23.26 -13.94
N PRO A 254 -7.04 -24.35 -14.67
CA PRO A 254 -5.95 -25.26 -15.05
C PRO A 254 -4.79 -24.51 -15.70
N ARG A 255 -3.55 -24.80 -15.30
CA ARG A 255 -2.36 -24.08 -15.79
C ARG A 255 -2.28 -23.97 -17.32
N PRO A 256 -2.55 -25.07 -18.11
CA PRO A 256 -2.51 -24.96 -19.56
C PRO A 256 -3.52 -23.96 -20.13
N GLU A 257 -4.74 -23.92 -19.57
CA GLU A 257 -5.77 -22.98 -19.98
C GLU A 257 -5.39 -21.54 -19.65
N PHE A 258 -4.88 -21.30 -18.44
CA PHE A 258 -4.42 -19.98 -18.01
C PHE A 258 -3.30 -19.47 -18.93
N LEU A 259 -2.24 -20.26 -19.16
CA LEU A 259 -1.11 -19.85 -19.98
C LEU A 259 -1.54 -19.63 -21.44
N ALA A 260 -2.37 -20.51 -21.99
CA ALA A 260 -2.89 -20.37 -23.37
C ALA A 260 -3.73 -19.08 -23.51
N SER A 261 -4.52 -18.68 -22.49
CA SER A 261 -5.30 -17.43 -22.51
C SER A 261 -4.43 -16.18 -22.59
N LEU A 262 -3.16 -16.29 -22.19
CA LEU A 262 -2.17 -15.21 -22.27
C LEU A 262 -1.27 -15.31 -23.53
N GLY A 263 -1.48 -16.32 -24.37
CA GLY A 263 -0.63 -16.58 -25.52
C GLY A 263 0.76 -17.11 -25.15
N LEU A 264 0.86 -17.79 -23.99
CA LEU A 264 2.07 -18.39 -23.45
C LEU A 264 2.05 -19.92 -23.62
N ASP A 265 3.22 -20.55 -23.67
CA ASP A 265 3.39 -21.99 -23.83
C ASP A 265 3.20 -22.72 -22.49
N PRO A 266 2.22 -23.65 -22.39
CA PRO A 266 2.02 -24.47 -21.19
C PRO A 266 3.22 -25.33 -20.80
N GLY A 267 4.08 -25.70 -21.74
CA GLY A 267 5.27 -26.52 -21.52
C GLY A 267 6.48 -25.79 -20.93
N ARG A 268 6.44 -24.45 -20.92
CA ARG A 268 7.53 -23.61 -20.38
C ARG A 268 7.31 -23.20 -18.94
N ARG A 269 8.41 -22.98 -18.22
CA ARG A 269 8.37 -22.40 -16.86
C ARG A 269 7.97 -20.93 -16.93
N LEU A 270 7.10 -20.51 -16.03
CA LEU A 270 6.61 -19.14 -15.96
C LEU A 270 7.45 -18.33 -14.97
N LEU A 271 8.28 -17.44 -15.48
CA LEU A 271 8.89 -16.35 -14.70
C LEU A 271 7.90 -15.19 -14.69
N PHE A 272 7.45 -14.81 -13.52
CA PHE A 272 6.52 -13.68 -13.36
C PHE A 272 7.28 -12.47 -12.81
N TYR A 273 7.35 -11.38 -13.57
CA TYR A 273 7.96 -10.13 -13.12
C TYR A 273 6.88 -9.12 -12.71
N GLY A 274 6.74 -8.89 -11.40
CA GLY A 274 5.88 -7.87 -10.84
C GLY A 274 6.69 -6.64 -10.45
N SER A 275 6.67 -5.57 -11.27
CA SER A 275 7.50 -4.38 -11.03
C SER A 275 7.00 -3.51 -9.89
N SER A 276 7.89 -2.73 -9.30
CA SER A 276 7.58 -1.57 -8.46
C SER A 276 7.28 -0.33 -9.31
N ALA A 277 6.97 0.81 -8.66
CA ALA A 277 6.73 2.06 -9.36
C ALA A 277 8.01 2.57 -10.06
N PRO A 278 7.91 3.10 -11.30
CA PRO A 278 9.07 3.50 -12.11
C PRO A 278 9.94 4.55 -11.44
N LYS A 279 9.33 5.42 -10.64
CA LYS A 279 10.02 6.42 -9.85
C LYS A 279 11.01 5.83 -8.82
N ASN A 280 10.76 4.61 -8.33
CA ASN A 280 11.62 3.94 -7.35
C ASN A 280 12.70 3.09 -8.01
N PHE A 281 12.37 2.47 -9.13
CA PHE A 281 13.24 1.56 -9.89
C PHE A 281 13.19 1.92 -11.38
N PRO A 282 13.97 2.95 -11.80
CA PRO A 282 13.93 3.46 -13.17
C PRO A 282 14.50 2.48 -14.20
N HIS A 283 15.28 1.50 -13.76
CA HIS A 283 15.98 0.52 -14.61
C HIS A 283 15.25 -0.84 -14.74
N THR A 284 13.96 -0.90 -14.41
CA THR A 284 13.17 -2.15 -14.54
C THR A 284 13.27 -2.75 -15.94
N PHE A 285 13.18 -1.93 -16.99
CA PHE A 285 13.25 -2.43 -18.37
C PHE A 285 14.60 -3.01 -18.75
N ASP A 286 15.71 -2.52 -18.17
CA ASP A 286 17.03 -3.08 -18.44
C ASP A 286 17.15 -4.51 -17.87
N ALA A 287 16.50 -4.78 -16.73
CA ALA A 287 16.38 -6.12 -16.19
C ALA A 287 15.48 -7.02 -17.07
N LEU A 288 14.37 -6.47 -17.60
CA LEU A 288 13.47 -7.21 -18.48
C LEU A 288 14.13 -7.59 -19.81
N GLU A 289 14.89 -6.69 -20.39
CA GLU A 289 15.65 -6.94 -21.64
C GLU A 289 16.70 -8.04 -21.41
N TRP A 290 17.43 -8.00 -20.31
CA TRP A 290 18.38 -9.05 -19.97
C TRP A 290 17.70 -10.41 -19.76
N LEU A 291 16.57 -10.46 -19.05
CA LEU A 291 15.79 -11.69 -18.84
C LEU A 291 15.29 -12.26 -20.16
N ALA A 292 14.73 -11.41 -21.02
CA ALA A 292 14.25 -11.82 -22.34
C ALA A 292 15.36 -12.42 -23.20
N GLN A 293 16.55 -11.80 -23.19
CA GLN A 293 17.72 -12.31 -23.89
C GLN A 293 18.18 -13.66 -23.31
N ALA A 294 18.28 -13.78 -21.97
CA ALA A 294 18.67 -15.02 -21.30
C ALA A 294 17.71 -16.18 -21.59
N ILE A 295 16.40 -15.90 -21.67
CA ILE A 295 15.39 -16.89 -22.07
C ILE A 295 15.59 -17.33 -23.52
N ARG A 296 15.83 -16.40 -24.45
CA ARG A 296 16.07 -16.71 -25.87
C ARG A 296 17.34 -17.52 -26.08
N GLU A 297 18.35 -17.32 -25.25
CA GLU A 297 19.63 -18.04 -25.29
C GLU A 297 19.62 -19.36 -24.50
N ASP A 298 18.46 -19.80 -24.00
CA ASP A 298 18.28 -21.00 -23.17
C ASP A 298 19.28 -21.11 -21.99
N ARG A 299 19.59 -19.97 -21.33
CA ARG A 299 20.54 -19.92 -20.21
C ARG A 299 19.99 -20.50 -18.90
N PHE A 300 18.69 -20.76 -18.83
CA PHE A 300 18.07 -21.28 -17.64
C PHE A 300 18.00 -22.82 -17.62
N ALA A 301 17.95 -23.39 -16.41
CA ALA A 301 17.95 -24.83 -16.16
C ALA A 301 16.77 -25.57 -16.81
N GLN A 302 15.71 -24.87 -17.16
CA GLN A 302 14.54 -25.37 -17.86
C GLN A 302 14.04 -24.32 -18.84
N PRO A 303 13.41 -24.71 -19.97
CA PRO A 303 12.80 -23.76 -20.89
C PRO A 303 11.83 -22.83 -20.14
N ALA A 304 12.06 -21.54 -20.25
CA ALA A 304 11.30 -20.52 -19.54
C ALA A 304 10.63 -19.53 -20.46
N GLN A 305 9.69 -18.77 -19.94
CA GLN A 305 9.01 -17.63 -20.55
C GLN A 305 8.73 -16.59 -19.50
N LEU A 306 8.56 -15.33 -19.90
CA LEU A 306 8.43 -14.18 -19.02
C LEU A 306 7.06 -13.54 -19.15
N LEU A 307 6.31 -13.49 -18.07
CA LEU A 307 5.12 -12.65 -17.94
C LEU A 307 5.46 -11.43 -17.10
N VAL A 308 5.25 -10.25 -17.64
CA VAL A 308 5.54 -8.98 -16.98
C VAL A 308 4.24 -8.30 -16.60
N ARG A 309 4.13 -7.87 -15.33
CA ARG A 309 3.08 -6.96 -14.89
C ARG A 309 3.71 -5.71 -14.31
N LEU A 310 3.60 -4.62 -15.04
CA LEU A 310 4.09 -3.33 -14.60
C LEU A 310 3.18 -2.73 -13.52
N HIS A 311 3.78 -2.03 -12.57
CA HIS A 311 3.03 -1.31 -11.54
C HIS A 311 2.06 -0.31 -12.19
N PRO A 312 0.83 -0.12 -11.67
CA PRO A 312 -0.14 0.82 -12.24
C PRO A 312 0.39 2.23 -12.50
N ALA A 313 1.38 2.67 -11.74
CA ALA A 313 2.03 3.98 -11.95
C ALA A 313 2.74 4.13 -13.31
N TYR A 314 2.97 3.05 -14.05
CA TYR A 314 3.44 3.13 -15.43
C TYR A 314 2.36 3.58 -16.42
N PHE A 315 1.08 3.44 -16.05
CA PHE A 315 -0.08 3.70 -16.90
C PHE A 315 -0.84 4.98 -16.54
N VAL A 316 -0.45 5.67 -15.44
CA VAL A 316 -1.12 6.89 -14.98
C VAL A 316 -0.20 8.08 -15.10
N SER A 317 -0.59 8.99 -15.99
CA SER A 317 0.05 10.29 -16.15
C SER A 317 -0.28 11.21 -14.97
N LYS A 318 0.75 11.70 -14.28
CA LYS A 318 0.62 12.88 -13.42
C LYS A 318 0.70 14.15 -14.28
N GLY A 319 -0.37 14.41 -15.02
CA GLY A 319 -0.56 15.76 -15.62
C GLY A 319 -0.33 15.91 -17.11
N ASN A 320 0.45 15.08 -17.81
CA ASN A 320 0.79 15.30 -19.23
C ASN A 320 1.01 14.07 -20.13
N GLY A 321 0.52 12.90 -19.79
CA GLY A 321 0.57 11.73 -20.71
C GLY A 321 1.97 11.16 -21.00
N GLN A 322 3.03 11.81 -20.60
CA GLN A 322 4.41 11.50 -21.02
C GLN A 322 4.96 10.18 -20.49
N VAL A 323 4.48 9.67 -19.34
CA VAL A 323 5.00 8.42 -18.76
C VAL A 323 4.59 7.20 -19.58
N LEU A 324 3.37 7.21 -20.11
CA LEU A 324 2.86 6.12 -20.96
C LEU A 324 3.62 6.00 -22.28
N GLU A 325 3.84 7.11 -22.99
CA GLU A 325 4.54 7.14 -24.27
C GLU A 325 5.99 6.69 -24.15
N SER A 326 6.68 7.05 -23.06
CA SER A 326 8.09 6.69 -22.88
C SER A 326 8.33 5.19 -22.67
N TYR A 327 7.36 4.44 -22.16
CA TYR A 327 7.50 3.00 -21.90
C TYR A 327 6.79 2.14 -22.95
N GLN A 328 5.79 2.67 -23.66
CA GLN A 328 5.01 1.94 -24.63
C GLN A 328 5.89 1.31 -25.72
N GLY A 329 6.80 2.09 -26.30
CA GLY A 329 7.73 1.61 -27.32
C GLY A 329 8.65 0.48 -26.83
N ARG A 330 9.09 0.52 -25.56
CA ARG A 330 9.90 -0.58 -24.97
C ARG A 330 9.07 -1.85 -24.75
N ILE A 331 7.80 -1.72 -24.34
CA ILE A 331 6.87 -2.86 -24.20
C ILE A 331 6.67 -3.54 -25.56
N GLU A 332 6.30 -2.75 -26.57
CA GLU A 332 6.06 -3.25 -27.94
C GLU A 332 7.31 -3.88 -28.56
N ALA A 333 8.48 -3.30 -28.32
CA ALA A 333 9.74 -3.86 -28.76
C ALA A 333 10.01 -5.23 -28.13
N LEU A 334 9.86 -5.36 -26.80
CA LEU A 334 10.06 -6.63 -26.11
C LEU A 334 9.07 -7.71 -26.56
N GLU A 335 7.78 -7.40 -26.71
CA GLU A 335 6.80 -8.39 -27.18
C GLU A 335 7.01 -8.79 -28.64
N ARG A 336 7.46 -7.86 -29.49
CA ARG A 336 7.76 -8.13 -30.91
C ARG A 336 9.04 -8.97 -31.06
N ASP A 337 10.13 -8.54 -30.42
CA ASP A 337 11.46 -9.10 -30.61
C ASP A 337 11.63 -10.45 -29.89
N TYR A 338 10.80 -10.71 -28.85
CA TYR A 338 10.76 -11.95 -28.08
C TYR A 338 9.37 -12.61 -28.13
N ARG A 339 8.75 -12.58 -29.30
CA ARG A 339 7.40 -13.15 -29.52
C ARG A 339 7.31 -14.61 -29.04
N GLY A 340 6.28 -14.89 -28.22
CA GLY A 340 6.05 -16.20 -27.62
C GLY A 340 6.91 -16.51 -26.39
N LEU A 341 7.86 -15.65 -26.05
CA LEU A 341 8.70 -15.78 -24.86
C LEU A 341 8.44 -14.72 -23.81
N VAL A 342 8.02 -13.52 -24.23
CA VAL A 342 7.72 -12.39 -23.35
C VAL A 342 6.30 -11.91 -23.58
N ARG A 343 5.57 -11.67 -22.50
CA ARG A 343 4.22 -11.12 -22.51
C ARG A 343 4.02 -10.09 -21.42
N PHE A 344 3.29 -9.03 -21.71
CA PHE A 344 2.89 -8.04 -20.72
C PHE A 344 1.42 -8.21 -20.34
N ALA A 345 1.15 -8.39 -19.06
CA ALA A 345 -0.18 -8.33 -18.48
C ALA A 345 -0.45 -6.90 -17.97
N HIS A 346 -1.49 -6.29 -18.50
CA HIS A 346 -1.88 -4.94 -18.10
C HIS A 346 -2.81 -4.98 -16.87
N PRO A 347 -2.56 -4.16 -15.83
CA PRO A 347 -3.51 -3.99 -14.74
C PRO A 347 -4.81 -3.40 -15.29
N ARG A 348 -5.94 -3.92 -14.83
CA ARG A 348 -7.23 -3.32 -15.14
C ARG A 348 -7.41 -2.09 -14.26
N ILE A 349 -7.26 -0.91 -14.84
CA ILE A 349 -7.41 0.38 -14.15
C ILE A 349 -8.73 0.98 -14.60
N GLU A 350 -9.67 1.19 -13.68
CA GLU A 350 -10.99 1.70 -13.99
C GLU A 350 -11.16 3.19 -13.71
N SER A 351 -10.37 3.76 -12.79
CA SER A 351 -10.37 5.20 -12.52
C SER A 351 -9.06 5.84 -12.91
N LEU A 352 -9.14 6.90 -13.72
CA LEU A 352 -7.98 7.64 -14.25
C LEU A 352 -7.66 8.90 -13.43
N SER A 353 -8.46 9.27 -12.45
CA SER A 353 -8.33 10.51 -11.67
C SER A 353 -7.28 10.46 -10.57
N GLY A 354 -6.18 9.73 -10.77
CA GLY A 354 -5.06 9.67 -9.83
C GLY A 354 -5.29 8.76 -8.61
N GLY A 355 -6.48 8.16 -8.49
CA GLY A 355 -6.75 7.03 -7.63
C GLY A 355 -6.77 5.79 -8.52
N LEU A 356 -5.78 4.98 -8.52
CA LEU A 356 -5.63 3.75 -9.28
C LEU A 356 -6.67 2.72 -8.81
N ASP A 357 -7.95 2.86 -9.20
CA ASP A 357 -8.93 1.83 -8.89
C ASP A 357 -8.64 0.59 -9.73
N MET A 358 -8.29 -0.48 -9.04
CA MET A 358 -8.17 -1.81 -9.60
C MET A 358 -9.28 -2.65 -8.98
N PRO A 359 -10.25 -3.12 -9.79
CA PRO A 359 -11.39 -3.88 -9.30
C PRO A 359 -10.96 -5.21 -8.65
N LYS A 360 -11.88 -5.83 -7.91
CA LYS A 360 -11.59 -7.11 -7.22
C LYS A 360 -11.14 -8.20 -8.18
N GLU A 361 -11.66 -8.22 -9.39
CA GLU A 361 -11.30 -9.15 -10.47
C GLU A 361 -9.83 -9.02 -10.88
N ASP A 362 -9.28 -7.81 -10.86
CA ASP A 362 -7.86 -7.57 -11.13
C ASP A 362 -6.96 -8.14 -10.02
N MET A 363 -7.39 -8.03 -8.76
CA MET A 363 -6.69 -8.64 -7.62
C MET A 363 -6.70 -10.16 -7.71
N LEU A 364 -7.83 -10.77 -8.06
CA LEU A 364 -7.95 -12.22 -8.26
C LEU A 364 -7.11 -12.68 -9.46
N GLY A 365 -7.09 -11.93 -10.56
CA GLY A 365 -6.25 -12.22 -11.72
C GLY A 365 -4.75 -12.16 -11.39
N LEU A 366 -4.33 -11.22 -10.54
CA LEU A 366 -2.96 -11.17 -10.03
C LEU A 366 -2.64 -12.38 -9.14
N ALA A 367 -3.55 -12.76 -8.25
CA ALA A 367 -3.40 -13.95 -7.41
C ALA A 367 -3.33 -15.24 -8.24
N GLU A 368 -4.14 -15.36 -9.30
CA GLU A 368 -4.07 -16.47 -10.24
C GLU A 368 -2.72 -16.51 -10.96
N THR A 369 -2.22 -15.35 -11.40
CA THR A 369 -0.88 -15.24 -12.03
C THR A 369 0.22 -15.70 -11.07
N LEU A 370 0.20 -15.23 -9.82
CA LEU A 370 1.11 -15.70 -8.78
C LEU A 370 0.99 -17.20 -8.53
N GLY A 371 -0.24 -17.72 -8.49
CA GLY A 371 -0.51 -19.16 -8.29
C GLY A 371 0.09 -20.05 -9.39
N HIS A 372 0.26 -19.55 -10.61
CA HIS A 372 0.86 -20.26 -11.75
C HIS A 372 2.34 -19.96 -11.97
N ALA A 373 2.89 -18.92 -11.33
CA ALA A 373 4.31 -18.59 -11.45
C ALA A 373 5.19 -19.70 -10.86
N ASP A 374 6.26 -20.06 -11.60
CA ASP A 374 7.31 -20.92 -11.05
C ASP A 374 8.27 -20.11 -10.18
N VAL A 375 8.55 -18.85 -10.55
CA VAL A 375 9.33 -17.90 -9.75
C VAL A 375 8.74 -16.50 -9.90
N LEU A 376 8.54 -15.80 -8.79
CA LEU A 376 8.26 -14.36 -8.78
C LEU A 376 9.58 -13.58 -8.80
N LEU A 377 9.70 -12.65 -9.73
CA LEU A 377 10.70 -11.60 -9.78
C LEU A 377 10.03 -10.27 -9.41
N THR A 378 10.60 -9.51 -8.47
CA THR A 378 10.00 -8.24 -8.06
C THR A 378 11.04 -7.27 -7.48
N GLU A 379 10.63 -6.06 -7.14
CA GLU A 379 11.46 -5.00 -6.61
C GLU A 379 10.88 -4.49 -5.29
N TYR A 380 11.16 -5.21 -4.18
CA TYR A 380 10.74 -4.85 -2.81
C TYR A 380 9.24 -4.54 -2.66
N SER A 381 8.40 -5.38 -3.21
CA SER A 381 6.95 -5.22 -3.26
C SER A 381 6.22 -6.09 -2.21
N THR A 382 4.96 -5.75 -1.90
CA THR A 382 4.06 -6.64 -1.13
C THR A 382 3.82 -7.99 -1.80
N LEU A 383 4.05 -8.08 -3.12
CA LEU A 383 3.97 -9.34 -3.87
C LEU A 383 4.87 -10.44 -3.29
N MET A 384 5.95 -10.07 -2.60
CA MET A 384 6.82 -11.04 -1.89
C MET A 384 6.04 -11.85 -0.85
N ILE A 385 5.12 -11.20 -0.13
CA ILE A 385 4.30 -11.85 0.89
C ILE A 385 3.19 -12.67 0.21
N GLU A 386 2.54 -12.12 -0.81
CA GLU A 386 1.47 -12.80 -1.56
C GLU A 386 1.99 -14.06 -2.27
N ALA A 387 3.19 -14.00 -2.85
CA ALA A 387 3.85 -15.17 -3.42
C ALA A 387 4.20 -16.24 -2.35
N ALA A 388 4.64 -15.80 -1.16
CA ALA A 388 4.90 -16.72 -0.05
C ALA A 388 3.62 -17.41 0.44
N ILE A 389 2.45 -16.74 0.44
CA ILE A 389 1.15 -17.35 0.74
C ILE A 389 0.85 -18.52 -0.22
N LEU A 390 1.19 -18.36 -1.49
CA LEU A 390 0.99 -19.36 -2.54
C LEU A 390 2.17 -20.34 -2.68
N ASP A 391 3.12 -20.32 -1.76
CA ASP A 391 4.35 -21.14 -1.76
C ASP A 391 5.17 -20.98 -3.06
N ARG A 392 5.28 -19.74 -3.58
CA ARG A 392 6.07 -19.45 -4.78
C ARG A 392 7.44 -18.88 -4.43
N PRO A 393 8.53 -19.40 -5.05
CA PRO A 393 9.86 -18.82 -4.92
C PRO A 393 9.88 -17.34 -5.29
N VAL A 394 10.64 -16.52 -4.58
CA VAL A 394 10.72 -15.08 -4.79
C VAL A 394 12.16 -14.64 -4.92
N ILE A 395 12.46 -13.92 -5.98
CA ILE A 395 13.73 -13.21 -6.16
C ILE A 395 13.45 -11.72 -6.23
N ASN A 396 14.12 -11.00 -5.37
CA ASN A 396 14.10 -9.54 -5.34
C ASN A 396 15.22 -9.02 -6.27
N VAL A 397 14.81 -8.32 -7.32
CA VAL A 397 15.74 -7.80 -8.34
C VAL A 397 16.30 -6.47 -7.84
N SER A 398 17.55 -6.47 -7.37
CA SER A 398 18.23 -5.33 -6.73
C SER A 398 19.49 -4.92 -7.48
N LEU A 399 19.43 -4.93 -8.81
CA LEU A 399 20.59 -4.84 -9.71
C LEU A 399 21.14 -3.42 -9.85
N PHE A 400 20.28 -2.41 -9.75
CA PHE A 400 20.59 -1.05 -10.16
C PHE A 400 20.46 -0.04 -9.03
N GLN A 401 20.35 1.21 -9.37
CA GLN A 401 20.20 2.31 -8.43
C GLN A 401 18.74 2.46 -7.99
N TYR A 402 18.56 2.93 -6.77
CA TYR A 402 17.29 3.32 -6.22
C TYR A 402 16.99 4.77 -6.57
N ARG A 403 15.94 5.01 -7.35
CA ARG A 403 15.55 6.32 -7.87
C ARG A 403 16.69 6.98 -8.68
N ASP A 404 16.56 8.24 -8.99
CA ASP A 404 17.61 9.08 -9.61
C ASP A 404 18.67 9.47 -8.56
N THR A 405 19.23 8.49 -7.88
CA THR A 405 20.24 8.70 -6.84
C THR A 405 21.43 7.79 -7.08
N ASP A 406 22.61 8.13 -6.53
CA ASP A 406 23.81 7.26 -6.56
C ASP A 406 23.70 6.05 -5.61
N ARG A 407 22.54 5.80 -5.01
CA ARG A 407 22.35 4.73 -4.05
C ARG A 407 21.95 3.45 -4.74
N PRO A 408 22.56 2.31 -4.39
CA PRO A 408 22.15 1.01 -4.92
C PRO A 408 20.72 0.67 -4.47
N ALA A 409 19.97 -0.11 -5.28
CA ALA A 409 18.62 -0.55 -4.96
C ALA A 409 18.52 -1.23 -3.59
N ARG A 410 19.54 -1.97 -3.17
CA ARG A 410 19.63 -2.58 -1.84
C ARG A 410 19.53 -1.59 -0.66
N PHE A 411 19.63 -0.27 -0.92
CA PHE A 411 19.33 0.72 0.11
C PHE A 411 17.90 0.58 0.64
N PHE A 412 16.98 0.06 -0.18
CA PHE A 412 15.60 -0.22 0.22
C PHE A 412 15.53 -1.27 1.35
N GLU A 413 16.53 -2.15 1.46
CA GLU A 413 16.66 -3.15 2.53
C GLU A 413 16.83 -2.54 3.91
N THR A 414 17.20 -1.26 4.01
CA THR A 414 17.26 -0.55 5.29
C THR A 414 15.88 -0.19 5.85
N TYR A 415 14.80 -0.41 5.10
CA TYR A 415 13.45 -0.08 5.53
C TYR A 415 12.94 -1.06 6.60
N THR A 416 12.37 -0.53 7.68
CA THR A 416 11.94 -1.30 8.84
C THR A 416 10.86 -2.32 8.49
N HIS A 417 9.88 -1.93 7.67
CA HIS A 417 8.80 -2.83 7.27
C HIS A 417 9.27 -4.01 6.41
N LEU A 418 10.42 -3.90 5.73
CA LEU A 418 10.99 -4.99 4.94
C LEU A 418 11.76 -6.03 5.78
N GLN A 419 12.20 -5.67 6.98
CA GLN A 419 13.01 -6.56 7.82
C GLN A 419 12.38 -7.95 8.03
N PRO A 420 11.04 -8.08 8.28
CA PRO A 420 10.43 -9.39 8.42
C PRO A 420 10.61 -10.30 7.21
N VAL A 421 10.59 -9.74 5.99
CA VAL A 421 10.79 -10.49 4.75
C VAL A 421 12.26 -10.86 4.58
N LEU A 422 13.17 -9.90 4.76
CA LEU A 422 14.60 -10.11 4.59
C LEU A 422 15.15 -11.13 5.59
N GLU A 423 14.81 -10.99 6.87
CA GLU A 423 15.23 -11.88 7.95
C GLU A 423 14.68 -13.31 7.83
N SER A 424 13.53 -13.46 7.17
CA SER A 424 12.91 -14.79 7.02
C SER A 424 13.67 -15.72 6.10
N GLY A 425 14.44 -15.19 5.15
CA GLY A 425 15.04 -15.93 4.05
C GLY A 425 14.03 -16.46 3.02
N ALA A 426 12.77 -16.01 3.07
CA ALA A 426 11.71 -16.40 2.13
C ALA A 426 11.87 -15.77 0.74
N CYS A 427 12.62 -14.67 0.68
CA CYS A 427 12.90 -13.92 -0.54
C CYS A 427 14.41 -13.80 -0.69
N ARG A 428 14.94 -14.18 -1.84
CA ARG A 428 16.35 -14.03 -2.17
C ARG A 428 16.58 -12.72 -2.93
N ASN A 429 17.68 -12.03 -2.63
CA ASN A 429 18.05 -10.80 -3.32
C ASN A 429 19.14 -11.09 -4.36
N ALA A 430 18.94 -10.57 -5.58
CA ALA A 430 19.96 -10.59 -6.63
C ALA A 430 20.55 -9.20 -6.81
N TYR A 431 21.85 -9.05 -6.64
CA TYR A 431 22.60 -7.78 -6.75
C TYR A 431 23.42 -7.71 -8.04
N SER A 432 23.43 -8.78 -8.82
CA SER A 432 24.07 -8.88 -10.13
C SER A 432 23.28 -9.80 -11.04
N PHE A 433 23.47 -9.67 -12.34
CA PHE A 433 22.86 -10.59 -13.32
C PHE A 433 23.31 -12.04 -13.13
N GLY A 434 24.58 -12.27 -12.73
CA GLY A 434 25.07 -13.60 -12.42
C GLY A 434 24.38 -14.23 -11.22
N GLU A 435 24.15 -13.45 -10.16
CA GLU A 435 23.36 -13.91 -9.00
C GLU A 435 21.91 -14.18 -9.38
N LEU A 436 21.29 -13.31 -10.19
CA LEU A 436 19.92 -13.49 -10.67
C LEU A 436 19.79 -14.81 -11.45
N GLU A 437 20.71 -15.10 -12.35
CA GLU A 437 20.74 -16.35 -13.13
C GLU A 437 20.94 -17.57 -12.22
N ALA A 438 21.88 -17.50 -11.29
CA ALA A 438 22.14 -18.60 -10.36
C ALA A 438 20.93 -18.90 -9.47
N LEU A 439 20.25 -17.88 -8.93
CA LEU A 439 19.03 -18.03 -8.13
C LEU A 439 17.86 -18.59 -8.95
N LEU A 440 17.64 -18.07 -10.16
CA LEU A 440 16.62 -18.60 -11.07
C LEU A 440 16.88 -20.07 -11.37
N ASN A 441 18.10 -20.43 -11.72
CA ASN A 441 18.47 -21.81 -11.99
C ASN A 441 18.30 -22.72 -10.76
N GLY A 442 18.57 -22.20 -9.56
CA GLY A 442 18.32 -22.91 -8.31
C GLY A 442 16.85 -23.26 -8.14
N TYR A 443 15.98 -22.26 -8.22
CA TYR A 443 14.53 -22.47 -8.04
C TYR A 443 13.85 -23.24 -9.18
N LEU A 444 14.36 -23.13 -10.40
CA LEU A 444 13.84 -23.91 -11.54
C LEU A 444 14.19 -25.40 -11.43
N ARG A 445 15.33 -25.76 -10.80
CA ARG A 445 15.69 -27.14 -10.48
C ARG A 445 14.95 -27.68 -9.29
N ASP A 446 14.83 -26.87 -8.23
CA ASP A 446 14.17 -27.24 -6.98
C ASP A 446 13.30 -26.08 -6.45
N PRO A 447 12.00 -26.07 -6.80
CA PRO A 447 11.06 -25.05 -6.31
C PRO A 447 10.75 -25.18 -4.80
N SER A 448 11.20 -26.26 -4.14
CA SER A 448 11.02 -26.43 -2.70
C SER A 448 12.04 -25.66 -1.86
N LEU A 449 13.12 -25.16 -2.47
CA LEU A 449 14.07 -24.30 -1.77
C LEU A 449 13.35 -23.16 -1.07
N ASP A 450 13.73 -22.89 0.17
CA ASP A 450 13.18 -21.85 1.04
C ASP A 450 11.67 -21.99 1.38
N ARG A 451 11.04 -23.15 1.14
CA ARG A 451 9.62 -23.39 1.45
C ARG A 451 9.27 -23.13 2.92
N GLU A 452 10.08 -23.64 3.83
CA GLU A 452 9.86 -23.41 5.26
C GLU A 452 10.03 -21.93 5.65
N ASN A 453 10.93 -21.21 4.96
CA ASN A 453 11.11 -19.79 5.15
C ASN A 453 9.87 -19.02 4.71
N ARG A 454 9.26 -19.40 3.57
CA ARG A 454 8.00 -18.83 3.10
C ARG A 454 6.86 -19.09 4.08
N ALA A 455 6.73 -20.32 4.58
CA ALA A 455 5.72 -20.66 5.58
C ALA A 455 5.88 -19.80 6.86
N ARG A 456 7.12 -19.70 7.40
CA ARG A 456 7.41 -18.85 8.57
C ARG A 456 7.11 -17.38 8.32
N LEU A 457 7.38 -16.88 7.12
CA LEU A 457 7.04 -15.51 6.75
C LEU A 457 5.52 -15.27 6.80
N VAL A 458 4.74 -16.21 6.22
CA VAL A 458 3.27 -16.14 6.24
C VAL A 458 2.74 -16.17 7.67
N ASP A 459 3.27 -17.04 8.52
CA ASP A 459 2.88 -17.10 9.93
C ASP A 459 3.19 -15.82 10.70
N LYS A 460 4.31 -15.17 10.39
CA LYS A 460 4.71 -13.89 10.99
C LYS A 460 3.87 -12.72 10.49
N MET A 461 3.55 -12.69 9.19
CA MET A 461 2.85 -11.56 8.57
C MET A 461 1.34 -11.64 8.71
N ILE A 462 0.77 -12.84 8.71
CA ILE A 462 -0.67 -13.09 8.79
C ILE A 462 -0.97 -14.09 9.90
N PRO A 463 -0.76 -13.72 11.19
CA PRO A 463 -0.84 -14.66 12.32
C PRO A 463 -2.28 -14.98 12.74
N VAL A 464 -3.26 -14.14 12.41
CA VAL A 464 -4.62 -14.24 12.93
C VAL A 464 -5.67 -14.10 11.81
N ASN A 465 -6.85 -14.67 12.05
CA ASN A 465 -8.07 -14.50 11.24
C ASN A 465 -7.89 -14.78 9.74
N ARG A 466 -7.01 -15.68 9.32
CA ARG A 466 -6.80 -16.04 7.92
C ARG A 466 -8.12 -16.45 7.27
N GLY A 467 -8.50 -15.79 6.17
CA GLY A 467 -9.75 -15.98 5.45
C GLY A 467 -11.00 -15.43 6.15
N ARG A 468 -10.83 -14.70 7.27
CA ARG A 468 -11.93 -14.11 8.05
C ARG A 468 -11.55 -12.76 8.65
N ALA A 469 -10.44 -12.17 8.24
CA ALA A 469 -9.96 -10.91 8.78
C ALA A 469 -10.93 -9.76 8.47
N GLY A 470 -11.55 -9.75 7.30
CA GLY A 470 -12.58 -8.77 6.95
C GLY A 470 -13.77 -8.81 7.90
N GLN A 471 -14.24 -10.00 8.25
CA GLN A 471 -15.31 -10.17 9.22
C GLN A 471 -14.87 -9.73 10.63
N ALA A 472 -13.66 -10.08 11.05
CA ALA A 472 -13.13 -9.68 12.37
C ALA A 472 -13.01 -8.15 12.47
N VAL A 473 -12.45 -7.49 11.45
CA VAL A 473 -12.37 -6.02 11.36
C VAL A 473 -13.77 -5.39 11.38
N GLY A 474 -14.70 -5.89 10.56
CA GLY A 474 -16.08 -5.40 10.51
C GLY A 474 -16.77 -5.47 11.86
N ARG A 475 -16.70 -6.62 12.55
CA ARG A 475 -17.24 -6.82 13.91
C ARG A 475 -16.61 -5.85 14.93
N ARG A 476 -15.29 -5.70 14.87
CA ARG A 476 -14.59 -4.77 15.75
C ARG A 476 -15.08 -3.33 15.55
N LEU A 477 -15.28 -2.90 14.30
CA LEU A 477 -15.81 -1.57 13.98
C LEU A 477 -17.26 -1.38 14.47
N LEU A 478 -18.12 -2.39 14.33
CA LEU A 478 -19.48 -2.35 14.89
C LEU A 478 -19.46 -2.21 16.42
N HIS A 479 -18.62 -2.99 17.08
CA HIS A 479 -18.45 -2.88 18.53
C HIS A 479 -18.01 -1.47 18.94
N LEU A 480 -17.03 -0.87 18.24
CA LEU A 480 -16.58 0.50 18.50
C LEU A 480 -17.67 1.55 18.23
N ALA A 481 -18.60 1.29 17.31
CA ALA A 481 -19.76 2.13 17.06
C ALA A 481 -20.89 1.93 18.08
N GLY A 482 -20.73 1.04 19.07
CA GLY A 482 -21.77 0.68 20.04
C GLY A 482 -22.95 -0.05 19.38
N LEU A 483 -22.69 -0.86 18.33
CA LEU A 483 -23.67 -1.64 17.60
C LEU A 483 -23.40 -3.13 17.86
N ALA A 484 -24.48 -3.87 18.17
CA ALA A 484 -24.43 -5.33 18.20
C ALA A 484 -24.51 -5.89 16.77
N GLU A 485 -23.89 -7.04 16.53
CA GLU A 485 -24.20 -7.83 15.33
C GLU A 485 -25.70 -8.16 15.34
N LYS A 486 -26.36 -7.98 14.22
CA LYS A 486 -27.64 -8.65 14.00
C LYS A 486 -27.33 -10.12 13.75
N VAL A 487 -27.65 -10.96 14.74
CA VAL A 487 -27.59 -12.42 14.63
C VAL A 487 -28.52 -12.90 13.53
#